data_b6efd70993071caa9a26031b9b048050
#
_entry.id   b6efd70993071caa9a26031b9b048050
#
_cell.length_a   1.000
_cell.length_b   1.000
_cell.length_c   1.000
_cell.angle_alpha   90.00
_cell.angle_beta   90.00
_cell.angle_gamma   90.00
#
_symmetry.space_group_name_H-M   'P 1'
#
loop_
_entity.id
_entity.type
_entity.pdbx_description
1 polymer ?
#
loop_
_entity_poly.entity_id
_entity_poly.type
_entity_poly.pdbx_seq_one_letter_code
_entity_poly.pdbx_strand_id
1 'polypeptide(L)'
;IPANQIYNYGSLGRDKIPYINKRVQVLTANTLLGNPGDDSYKNSDIKRTYLNELVVNCEENNIKVVFIYDEIHDTIKNFKEEFIFNLWKWKKVLHKNFIISATFSEASKVVIEYLAELTDKKIHIIETERDRNFSKQSKLILHYSAEHRFTTKTLEIRSALTSLINSDKNVDVLCYSKKLAQEIIKDKELGGKLAEKFGVINDCTSENIDNERPDNAPPQNRFDNERCNIGTNFKSGVSITKEDHAFVIIMPSRHTIGKFKNNYGIFSGGVNSVIQALARQRTKGEIHIILPKPDPFEYESLPRIFTEEQVRVFKKNY
;
A
#
# COMPACT_ATOMS: atom_id res chain seq x y z
N ILE A 1 -1.36 22.87 -9.15
CA ILE A 1 -0.23 22.98 -10.12
C ILE A 1 -0.74 22.47 -11.45
N PRO A 2 -0.58 23.20 -12.56
CA PRO A 2 -1.00 22.75 -13.88
C PRO A 2 -0.29 21.45 -14.29
N ALA A 3 -1.00 20.54 -14.96
CA ALA A 3 -0.47 19.24 -15.37
C ALA A 3 0.82 19.33 -16.21
N ASN A 4 0.93 20.39 -17.03
CA ASN A 4 2.13 20.63 -17.84
C ASN A 4 3.40 20.97 -17.01
N GLN A 5 3.27 21.20 -15.72
CA GLN A 5 4.38 21.44 -14.78
C GLN A 5 4.76 20.21 -13.95
N ILE A 6 4.11 19.10 -14.20
CA ILE A 6 4.34 17.84 -13.50
C ILE A 6 5.06 16.88 -14.44
N TYR A 7 6.10 16.24 -13.95
CA TYR A 7 6.78 15.14 -14.62
C TYR A 7 6.69 13.87 -13.78
N ASN A 8 6.25 12.79 -14.40
CA ASN A 8 6.25 11.48 -13.80
C ASN A 8 7.44 10.68 -14.31
N TYR A 9 8.33 10.26 -13.42
CA TYR A 9 9.50 9.47 -13.78
C TYR A 9 9.15 8.18 -14.54
N GLY A 10 7.96 7.60 -14.32
CA GLY A 10 7.48 6.44 -15.09
C GLY A 10 7.38 6.68 -16.60
N SER A 11 7.38 7.95 -17.03
CA SER A 11 7.40 8.35 -18.45
C SER A 11 8.83 8.56 -18.99
N LEU A 12 9.86 8.40 -18.18
CA LEU A 12 11.25 8.63 -18.60
C LEU A 12 11.63 7.71 -19.76
N GLY A 13 12.11 8.31 -20.84
CA GLY A 13 12.45 7.60 -22.07
C GLY A 13 11.30 7.31 -23.02
N ARG A 14 10.05 7.53 -22.60
CA ARG A 14 8.84 7.43 -23.45
C ARG A 14 8.44 8.78 -24.02
N ASP A 15 8.45 9.81 -23.19
CA ASP A 15 8.07 11.16 -23.56
C ASP A 15 9.34 12.00 -23.81
N LYS A 16 9.43 12.65 -24.97
CA LYS A 16 10.50 13.62 -25.29
C LYS A 16 10.30 14.97 -24.57
N ILE A 17 9.67 14.94 -23.38
CA ILE A 17 9.37 16.16 -22.62
C ILE A 17 10.59 16.50 -21.75
N PRO A 18 11.11 17.74 -21.81
CA PRO A 18 12.23 18.15 -20.97
C PRO A 18 11.80 18.17 -19.50
N TYR A 19 12.10 17.10 -18.76
CA TYR A 19 11.74 16.94 -17.35
C TYR A 19 12.39 17.98 -16.45
N ILE A 20 13.58 18.45 -16.80
CA ILE A 20 14.40 19.34 -15.99
C ILE A 20 13.71 20.67 -15.68
N ASN A 21 12.82 21.12 -16.58
CA ASN A 21 12.07 22.39 -16.44
C ASN A 21 10.72 22.20 -15.72
N LYS A 22 10.40 21.00 -15.25
CA LYS A 22 9.14 20.75 -14.57
C LYS A 22 9.26 21.04 -13.07
N ARG A 23 8.32 21.79 -12.53
CA ARG A 23 8.33 22.21 -11.11
C ARG A 23 8.07 21.07 -10.14
N VAL A 24 7.37 20.03 -10.57
CA VAL A 24 7.04 18.85 -9.76
C VAL A 24 7.56 17.62 -10.43
N GLN A 25 8.35 16.86 -9.71
CA GLN A 25 8.89 15.57 -10.12
C GLN A 25 8.21 14.48 -9.28
N VAL A 26 7.48 13.57 -9.91
CA VAL A 26 6.83 12.45 -9.23
C VAL A 26 7.65 11.19 -9.48
N LEU A 27 8.21 10.61 -8.43
CA LEU A 27 9.07 9.44 -8.52
C LEU A 27 8.87 8.50 -7.32
N THR A 28 9.30 7.26 -7.46
CA THR A 28 9.27 6.30 -6.36
C THR A 28 10.45 6.54 -5.41
N ALA A 29 10.33 6.05 -4.17
CA ALA A 29 11.45 6.08 -3.22
C ALA A 29 12.68 5.33 -3.77
N ASN A 30 12.50 4.21 -4.47
CA ASN A 30 13.59 3.49 -5.11
C ASN A 30 14.33 4.36 -6.14
N THR A 31 13.60 5.14 -6.93
CA THR A 31 14.20 6.06 -7.90
C THR A 31 14.97 7.15 -7.18
N LEU A 32 14.38 7.82 -6.18
CA LEU A 32 15.03 8.89 -5.42
C LEU A 32 16.32 8.43 -4.74
N LEU A 33 16.30 7.22 -4.18
CA LEU A 33 17.44 6.62 -3.51
C LEU A 33 18.49 6.03 -4.47
N GLY A 34 18.21 6.04 -5.79
CA GLY A 34 19.10 5.44 -6.77
C GLY A 34 19.24 3.91 -6.61
N ASN A 35 18.29 3.28 -5.92
CA ASN A 35 18.29 1.83 -5.74
C ASN A 35 18.05 1.14 -7.09
N PRO A 36 18.97 0.28 -7.58
CA PRO A 36 18.76 -0.48 -8.80
C PRO A 36 17.52 -1.40 -8.72
N GLY A 37 17.17 -1.91 -7.52
CA GLY A 37 16.07 -2.88 -7.35
C GLY A 37 16.30 -4.11 -8.22
N ASP A 38 15.22 -4.59 -8.86
CA ASP A 38 15.26 -5.67 -9.86
C ASP A 38 15.53 -5.14 -11.28
N ASP A 39 15.81 -3.85 -11.44
CA ASP A 39 16.09 -3.25 -12.73
C ASP A 39 17.42 -3.75 -13.29
N SER A 40 17.48 -3.89 -14.61
CA SER A 40 18.73 -4.14 -15.30
C SER A 40 19.74 -3.01 -15.00
N TYR A 41 21.02 -3.31 -15.04
CA TYR A 41 22.12 -2.36 -14.84
C TYR A 41 21.96 -1.07 -15.67
N LYS A 42 21.45 -1.22 -16.89
CA LYS A 42 21.17 -0.12 -17.82
C LYS A 42 20.12 0.87 -17.28
N ASN A 43 19.06 0.39 -16.64
CA ASN A 43 18.03 1.25 -16.04
C ASN A 43 18.54 1.97 -14.79
N SER A 44 19.50 1.39 -14.08
CA SER A 44 20.16 2.02 -12.93
C SER A 44 20.94 3.28 -13.34
N ASP A 45 21.64 3.25 -14.47
CA ASP A 45 22.39 4.41 -14.99
C ASP A 45 21.46 5.54 -15.43
N ILE A 46 20.35 5.21 -16.08
CA ILE A 46 19.33 6.19 -16.46
C ILE A 46 18.78 6.92 -15.22
N LYS A 47 18.50 6.19 -14.15
CA LYS A 47 18.03 6.77 -12.89
C LYS A 47 19.04 7.73 -12.28
N ARG A 48 20.30 7.33 -12.24
CA ARG A 48 21.39 8.16 -11.70
C ARG A 48 21.61 9.43 -12.50
N THR A 49 21.62 9.32 -13.83
CA THR A 49 21.75 10.47 -14.73
C THR A 49 20.63 11.46 -14.49
N TYR A 50 19.37 11.01 -14.51
CA TYR A 50 18.20 11.83 -14.23
C TYR A 50 18.31 12.59 -12.90
N LEU A 51 18.66 11.90 -11.80
CA LEU A 51 18.79 12.54 -10.50
C LEU A 51 19.95 13.54 -10.44
N ASN A 52 21.09 13.22 -11.06
CA ASN A 52 22.25 14.09 -11.08
C ASN A 52 21.98 15.36 -11.89
N GLU A 53 21.34 15.25 -13.05
CA GLU A 53 20.96 16.41 -13.86
C GLU A 53 19.99 17.34 -13.11
N LEU A 54 19.04 16.78 -12.36
CA LEU A 54 18.14 17.59 -11.52
C LEU A 54 18.90 18.33 -10.42
N VAL A 55 19.82 17.66 -9.72
CA VAL A 55 20.62 18.30 -8.66
C VAL A 55 21.48 19.42 -9.22
N VAL A 56 22.21 19.15 -10.31
CA VAL A 56 23.08 20.15 -10.99
C VAL A 56 22.26 21.35 -11.41
N ASN A 57 21.12 21.12 -12.09
CA ASN A 57 20.25 22.21 -12.50
C ASN A 57 19.74 23.06 -11.33
N CYS A 58 19.41 22.40 -10.20
CA CYS A 58 18.98 23.12 -8.99
C CYS A 58 20.12 23.93 -8.37
N GLU A 59 21.35 23.40 -8.36
CA GLU A 59 22.52 24.11 -7.85
C GLU A 59 22.87 25.33 -8.73
N GLU A 60 22.95 25.15 -10.04
CA GLU A 60 23.32 26.20 -11.00
C GLU A 60 22.30 27.35 -11.05
N ASN A 61 21.01 27.03 -10.91
CA ASN A 61 19.93 28.02 -10.95
C ASN A 61 19.44 28.47 -9.57
N ASN A 62 20.13 28.10 -8.50
CA ASN A 62 19.76 28.40 -7.11
C ASN A 62 18.31 28.04 -6.76
N ILE A 63 17.83 26.91 -7.28
CA ILE A 63 16.48 26.40 -7.04
C ILE A 63 16.46 25.62 -5.74
N LYS A 64 15.55 25.95 -4.84
CA LYS A 64 15.34 25.21 -3.60
C LYS A 64 14.35 24.07 -3.84
N VAL A 65 14.73 22.88 -3.34
CA VAL A 65 13.96 21.65 -3.50
C VAL A 65 13.20 21.34 -2.20
N VAL A 66 11.99 20.87 -2.35
CA VAL A 66 11.16 20.34 -1.25
C VAL A 66 10.83 18.90 -1.58
N PHE A 67 11.17 17.98 -0.67
CA PHE A 67 10.72 16.60 -0.78
C PHE A 67 9.41 16.39 -0.04
N ILE A 68 8.48 15.68 -0.68
CA ILE A 68 7.23 15.25 -0.08
C ILE A 68 7.18 13.73 -0.16
N TYR A 69 7.26 13.08 0.99
CA TYR A 69 7.16 11.64 1.13
C TYR A 69 5.74 11.28 1.52
N ASP A 70 5.00 10.73 0.58
CA ASP A 70 3.67 10.22 0.83
C ASP A 70 3.76 8.76 1.27
N GLU A 71 3.07 8.42 2.36
CA GLU A 71 3.02 7.08 2.95
C GLU A 71 4.42 6.45 3.15
N ILE A 72 5.33 7.18 3.81
CA ILE A 72 6.74 6.80 3.97
C ILE A 72 6.91 5.39 4.55
N HIS A 73 6.01 4.95 5.42
CA HIS A 73 6.05 3.63 6.04
C HIS A 73 5.96 2.46 5.03
N ASP A 74 5.32 2.64 3.88
CA ASP A 74 5.29 1.64 2.80
C ASP A 74 6.65 1.48 2.13
N THR A 75 7.49 2.50 2.22
CA THR A 75 8.77 2.57 1.52
C THR A 75 9.98 2.51 2.45
N ILE A 76 9.78 2.40 3.77
CA ILE A 76 10.86 2.33 4.77
C ILE A 76 11.94 1.30 4.41
N LYS A 77 11.54 0.13 3.93
CA LYS A 77 12.46 -0.94 3.50
C LYS A 77 13.42 -0.53 2.37
N ASN A 78 13.12 0.56 1.67
CA ASN A 78 13.96 1.08 0.58
C ASN A 78 15.04 2.03 1.11
N PHE A 79 14.89 2.56 2.33
CA PHE A 79 15.88 3.42 2.99
C PHE A 79 16.97 2.58 3.66
N LYS A 80 17.64 1.74 2.88
CA LYS A 80 18.80 0.96 3.34
C LYS A 80 20.03 1.85 3.43
N GLU A 81 20.95 1.50 4.33
CA GLU A 81 22.21 2.25 4.53
C GLU A 81 22.95 2.51 3.22
N GLU A 82 23.07 1.49 2.37
CA GLU A 82 23.78 1.56 1.09
C GLU A 82 23.18 2.57 0.09
N PHE A 83 21.89 2.95 0.26
CA PHE A 83 21.19 3.84 -0.67
C PHE A 83 20.83 5.19 -0.05
N ILE A 84 20.68 5.26 1.27
CA ILE A 84 20.24 6.48 1.95
C ILE A 84 21.21 7.65 1.73
N PHE A 85 22.48 7.35 1.57
CA PHE A 85 23.52 8.34 1.28
C PHE A 85 23.32 9.04 -0.07
N ASN A 86 22.57 8.47 -0.99
CA ASN A 86 22.25 9.13 -2.24
C ASN A 86 21.40 10.40 -2.06
N LEU A 87 20.76 10.56 -0.91
CA LEU A 87 20.05 11.79 -0.57
C LEU A 87 21.02 12.93 -0.21
N TRP A 88 22.27 12.61 0.17
CA TRP A 88 23.24 13.60 0.60
C TRP A 88 23.60 14.60 -0.50
N LYS A 89 23.54 14.20 -1.77
CA LYS A 89 23.78 15.09 -2.91
C LYS A 89 22.78 16.25 -3.00
N TRP A 90 21.60 16.12 -2.39
CA TRP A 90 20.57 17.15 -2.37
C TRP A 90 20.78 18.19 -1.27
N LYS A 91 21.70 17.96 -0.32
CA LYS A 91 21.85 18.76 0.90
C LYS A 91 21.98 20.27 0.65
N LYS A 92 22.66 20.67 -0.43
CA LYS A 92 22.86 22.09 -0.76
C LYS A 92 21.59 22.78 -1.26
N VAL A 93 20.73 22.05 -1.93
CA VAL A 93 19.51 22.57 -2.58
C VAL A 93 18.25 22.22 -1.80
N LEU A 94 18.31 21.19 -0.95
CA LEU A 94 17.16 20.75 -0.16
C LEU A 94 16.79 21.80 0.90
N HIS A 95 15.54 22.26 0.82
CA HIS A 95 15.02 23.26 1.76
C HIS A 95 14.20 22.63 2.89
N LYS A 96 13.31 21.69 2.55
CA LYS A 96 12.43 21.03 3.52
C LYS A 96 12.09 19.61 3.10
N ASN A 97 11.80 18.78 4.11
CA ASN A 97 11.16 17.47 3.95
C ASN A 97 9.77 17.53 4.57
N PHE A 98 8.75 17.16 3.81
CA PHE A 98 7.40 16.89 4.31
C PHE A 98 7.18 15.38 4.29
N ILE A 99 6.75 14.85 5.41
CA ILE A 99 6.45 13.43 5.56
C ILE A 99 4.97 13.31 5.92
N ILE A 100 4.21 12.66 5.07
CA ILE A 100 2.77 12.48 5.23
C ILE A 100 2.52 10.99 5.46
N SER A 101 1.92 10.66 6.57
CA SER A 101 1.53 9.27 6.87
C SER A 101 0.41 9.25 7.92
N ALA A 102 -0.51 8.32 7.75
CA ALA A 102 -1.52 8.01 8.76
C ALA A 102 -0.98 7.04 9.84
N THR A 103 0.15 6.37 9.57
CA THR A 103 0.73 5.33 10.42
C THR A 103 2.25 5.49 10.49
N PHE A 104 2.76 5.81 11.66
CA PHE A 104 4.21 5.83 11.92
C PHE A 104 4.62 4.60 12.72
N SER A 105 5.79 4.07 12.44
CA SER A 105 6.42 2.96 13.16
C SER A 105 7.77 3.40 13.72
N GLU A 106 8.33 2.64 14.65
CA GLU A 106 9.68 2.89 15.16
C GLU A 106 10.73 2.91 14.04
N ALA A 107 10.58 2.05 13.02
CA ALA A 107 11.45 2.08 11.85
C ALA A 107 11.35 3.40 11.06
N SER A 108 10.17 4.03 11.05
CA SER A 108 9.99 5.34 10.41
C SER A 108 10.78 6.43 11.14
N LYS A 109 10.94 6.35 12.46
CA LYS A 109 11.62 7.33 13.28
C LYS A 109 13.07 7.53 12.84
N VAL A 110 13.82 6.44 12.65
CA VAL A 110 15.22 6.49 12.22
C VAL A 110 15.36 7.20 10.88
N VAL A 111 14.46 6.92 9.92
CA VAL A 111 14.46 7.58 8.61
C VAL A 111 14.12 9.06 8.73
N ILE A 112 13.15 9.42 9.57
CA ILE A 112 12.75 10.82 9.81
C ILE A 112 13.91 11.61 10.42
N GLU A 113 14.61 11.05 11.40
CA GLU A 113 15.79 11.67 12.01
C GLU A 113 16.90 11.89 10.98
N TYR A 114 17.15 10.91 10.12
CA TYR A 114 18.12 11.07 9.04
C TYR A 114 17.71 12.17 8.03
N LEU A 115 16.42 12.22 7.65
CA LEU A 115 15.92 13.27 6.76
C LEU A 115 16.02 14.67 7.40
N ALA A 116 15.88 14.76 8.71
CA ALA A 116 16.11 16.01 9.44
C ALA A 116 17.57 16.46 9.39
N GLU A 117 18.53 15.52 9.44
CA GLU A 117 19.97 15.82 9.30
C GLU A 117 20.34 16.45 7.94
N LEU A 118 19.56 16.20 6.91
CA LEU A 118 19.75 16.79 5.58
C LEU A 118 19.31 18.25 5.50
N THR A 119 18.58 18.75 6.49
CA THR A 119 18.05 20.12 6.54
C THR A 119 18.57 20.86 7.78
N ASP A 120 17.69 21.35 8.63
CA ASP A 120 17.99 22.20 9.80
C ASP A 120 17.95 21.43 11.15
N LYS A 121 17.84 20.12 11.12
CA LYS A 121 17.73 19.21 12.28
C LYS A 121 16.47 19.44 13.13
N LYS A 122 15.52 20.19 12.64
CA LYS A 122 14.25 20.43 13.33
C LYS A 122 13.15 19.54 12.79
N ILE A 123 12.43 18.92 13.71
CA ILE A 123 11.25 18.09 13.39
C ILE A 123 10.02 18.77 14.00
N HIS A 124 9.07 19.11 13.16
CA HIS A 124 7.76 19.60 13.56
C HIS A 124 6.72 18.52 13.27
N ILE A 125 6.05 18.06 14.31
CA ILE A 125 4.98 17.07 14.19
C ILE A 125 3.65 17.81 14.20
N ILE A 126 2.86 17.60 13.15
CA ILE A 126 1.50 18.13 13.04
C ILE A 126 0.55 16.92 13.04
N GLU A 127 -0.18 16.76 14.12
CA GLU A 127 -1.21 15.74 14.25
C GLU A 127 -2.59 16.36 14.02
N THR A 128 -3.40 15.69 13.24
CA THR A 128 -4.81 16.05 13.07
C THR A 128 -5.66 15.10 13.89
N GLU A 129 -6.38 15.61 14.85
CA GLU A 129 -7.37 14.83 15.57
C GLU A 129 -8.56 14.54 14.66
N ARG A 130 -9.01 13.28 14.71
CA ARG A 130 -10.24 12.90 14.04
C ARG A 130 -11.41 13.37 14.87
N ASP A 131 -12.33 14.12 14.28
CA ASP A 131 -13.59 14.43 14.94
C ASP A 131 -14.32 13.12 15.27
N ARG A 132 -14.46 12.83 16.58
CA ARG A 132 -15.12 11.62 17.09
C ARG A 132 -16.61 11.58 16.80
N ASN A 133 -17.20 12.71 16.46
CA ASN A 133 -18.62 12.84 16.09
C ASN A 133 -18.90 12.43 14.64
N PHE A 134 -17.91 11.95 13.92
CA PHE A 134 -18.09 11.50 12.53
C PHE A 134 -18.93 10.22 12.49
N SER A 135 -20.19 10.35 12.06
CA SER A 135 -21.16 9.26 11.88
C SER A 135 -20.84 8.27 10.77
N LYS A 136 -19.65 8.35 10.17
CA LYS A 136 -19.22 7.56 9.01
C LYS A 136 -18.38 6.33 9.37
N GLN A 137 -18.57 5.76 10.55
CA GLN A 137 -17.89 4.50 10.89
C GLN A 137 -18.55 3.33 10.19
N SER A 138 -17.75 2.57 9.46
CA SER A 138 -18.18 1.31 8.89
C SER A 138 -18.25 0.22 9.95
N LYS A 139 -19.18 -0.72 9.80
CA LYS A 139 -19.28 -1.91 10.63
C LYS A 139 -18.16 -2.88 10.25
N LEU A 140 -17.34 -3.28 11.22
CA LEU A 140 -16.31 -4.29 11.05
C LEU A 140 -16.86 -5.68 11.37
N ILE A 141 -16.67 -6.63 10.46
CA ILE A 141 -17.12 -8.02 10.59
C ILE A 141 -15.92 -8.94 10.36
N LEU A 142 -15.61 -9.76 11.34
CA LEU A 142 -14.49 -10.71 11.27
C LEU A 142 -15.02 -12.12 11.01
N HIS A 143 -14.44 -12.80 10.01
CA HIS A 143 -14.74 -14.17 9.65
C HIS A 143 -13.49 -15.02 9.89
N TYR A 144 -13.53 -15.88 10.89
CA TYR A 144 -12.41 -16.74 11.26
C TYR A 144 -12.53 -18.11 10.60
N SER A 145 -11.57 -18.45 9.74
CA SER A 145 -11.53 -19.76 9.09
C SER A 145 -10.50 -20.69 9.73
N ALA A 146 -10.91 -21.93 9.97
CA ALA A 146 -10.02 -22.98 10.43
C ALA A 146 -9.19 -23.61 9.28
N GLU A 147 -9.49 -23.29 8.03
CA GLU A 147 -8.82 -23.88 6.89
C GLU A 147 -7.36 -23.44 6.81
N HIS A 148 -6.48 -24.41 6.58
CA HIS A 148 -5.05 -24.17 6.43
C HIS A 148 -4.72 -23.40 5.15
N ARG A 149 -5.51 -23.59 4.08
CA ARG A 149 -5.35 -22.90 2.80
C ARG A 149 -6.68 -22.33 2.30
N PHE A 150 -6.70 -21.04 2.00
CA PHE A 150 -7.87 -20.40 1.42
C PHE A 150 -8.00 -20.70 -0.08
N THR A 151 -9.20 -21.02 -0.48
CA THR A 151 -9.61 -21.29 -1.86
C THR A 151 -10.99 -20.70 -2.11
N THR A 152 -11.48 -20.75 -3.34
CA THR A 152 -12.88 -20.38 -3.65
C THR A 152 -13.91 -21.29 -2.97
N LYS A 153 -13.50 -22.43 -2.41
CA LYS A 153 -14.37 -23.37 -1.67
C LYS A 153 -14.41 -23.10 -0.17
N THR A 154 -13.50 -22.23 0.34
CA THR A 154 -13.46 -21.87 1.76
C THR A 154 -14.81 -21.33 2.22
N LEU A 155 -15.37 -21.94 3.27
CA LEU A 155 -16.73 -21.68 3.73
C LEU A 155 -16.98 -20.21 4.03
N GLU A 156 -16.06 -19.56 4.73
CA GLU A 156 -16.18 -18.15 5.14
C GLU A 156 -16.12 -17.22 3.94
N ILE A 157 -15.31 -17.53 2.93
CA ILE A 157 -15.24 -16.77 1.67
C ILE A 157 -16.57 -16.90 0.93
N ARG A 158 -17.04 -18.14 0.73
CA ARG A 158 -18.30 -18.39 0.02
C ARG A 158 -19.49 -17.78 0.75
N SER A 159 -19.59 -18.00 2.04
CA SER A 159 -20.69 -17.48 2.86
C SER A 159 -20.75 -15.96 2.82
N ALA A 160 -19.63 -15.28 3.07
CA ALA A 160 -19.55 -13.82 3.05
C ALA A 160 -19.91 -13.27 1.66
N LEU A 161 -19.28 -13.77 0.59
CA LEU A 161 -19.54 -13.27 -0.76
C LEU A 161 -20.96 -13.59 -1.23
N THR A 162 -21.47 -14.79 -0.98
CA THR A 162 -22.86 -15.15 -1.35
C THR A 162 -23.88 -14.27 -0.61
N SER A 163 -23.66 -14.00 0.69
CA SER A 163 -24.52 -13.10 1.45
C SER A 163 -24.53 -11.70 0.85
N LEU A 164 -23.37 -11.19 0.45
CA LEU A 164 -23.24 -9.87 -0.15
C LEU A 164 -23.78 -9.79 -1.58
N ILE A 165 -23.63 -10.86 -2.37
CA ILE A 165 -24.26 -10.97 -3.70
C ILE A 165 -25.79 -10.87 -3.59
N ASN A 166 -26.37 -11.45 -2.56
CA ASN A 166 -27.83 -11.43 -2.33
C ASN A 166 -28.31 -10.17 -1.59
N SER A 167 -27.42 -9.25 -1.22
CA SER A 167 -27.76 -7.97 -0.60
C SER A 167 -27.80 -6.84 -1.65
N ASP A 168 -28.28 -5.66 -1.28
CA ASP A 168 -28.28 -4.48 -2.16
C ASP A 168 -26.96 -3.71 -2.14
N LYS A 169 -25.90 -4.25 -1.52
CA LYS A 169 -24.64 -3.56 -1.33
C LYS A 169 -23.72 -3.68 -2.55
N ASN A 170 -22.99 -2.60 -2.82
CA ASN A 170 -21.83 -2.63 -3.69
C ASN A 170 -20.71 -3.44 -3.04
N VAL A 171 -19.94 -4.18 -3.82
CA VAL A 171 -18.92 -5.08 -3.28
C VAL A 171 -17.58 -4.86 -3.97
N ASP A 172 -16.51 -4.77 -3.17
CA ASP A 172 -15.13 -4.87 -3.64
C ASP A 172 -14.37 -5.89 -2.80
N VAL A 173 -13.47 -6.66 -3.44
CA VAL A 173 -12.74 -7.76 -2.80
C VAL A 173 -11.24 -7.56 -2.93
N LEU A 174 -10.58 -7.21 -1.83
CA LEU A 174 -9.13 -7.14 -1.72
C LEU A 174 -8.59 -8.49 -1.23
N CYS A 175 -7.76 -9.13 -2.04
CA CYS A 175 -7.07 -10.37 -1.66
C CYS A 175 -5.58 -10.10 -1.42
N TYR A 176 -4.98 -10.82 -0.49
CA TYR A 176 -3.51 -10.86 -0.34
C TYR A 176 -2.86 -11.91 -1.24
N SER A 177 -3.64 -12.63 -2.03
CA SER A 177 -3.17 -13.63 -2.99
C SER A 177 -3.73 -13.31 -4.38
N LYS A 178 -2.84 -13.03 -5.35
CA LYS A 178 -3.18 -12.84 -6.76
C LYS A 178 -3.93 -14.06 -7.32
N LYS A 179 -3.41 -15.26 -7.02
CA LYS A 179 -4.01 -16.51 -7.48
C LYS A 179 -5.46 -16.65 -6.99
N LEU A 180 -5.70 -16.42 -5.69
CA LEU A 180 -7.04 -16.50 -5.12
C LEU A 180 -7.99 -15.45 -5.73
N ALA A 181 -7.53 -14.21 -5.92
CA ALA A 181 -8.33 -13.17 -6.57
C ALA A 181 -8.77 -13.60 -7.97
N GLN A 182 -7.85 -14.13 -8.77
CA GLN A 182 -8.14 -14.62 -10.11
C GLN A 182 -9.04 -15.87 -10.11
N GLU A 183 -8.88 -16.76 -9.12
CA GLU A 183 -9.77 -17.91 -8.95
C GLU A 183 -11.20 -17.47 -8.59
N ILE A 184 -11.37 -16.45 -7.74
CA ILE A 184 -12.68 -15.88 -7.39
C ILE A 184 -13.34 -15.26 -8.64
N ILE A 185 -12.62 -14.49 -9.43
CA ILE A 185 -13.15 -13.89 -10.68
C ILE A 185 -13.65 -14.97 -11.65
N LYS A 186 -12.92 -16.08 -11.76
CA LYS A 186 -13.24 -17.19 -12.68
C LYS A 186 -14.29 -18.17 -12.14
N ASP A 187 -14.58 -18.14 -10.85
CA ASP A 187 -15.55 -19.03 -10.22
C ASP A 187 -16.97 -18.64 -10.64
N LYS A 188 -17.74 -19.60 -11.17
CA LYS A 188 -19.09 -19.35 -11.68
C LYS A 188 -20.08 -18.92 -10.60
N GLU A 189 -19.93 -19.48 -9.39
CA GLU A 189 -20.85 -19.21 -8.28
C GLU A 189 -20.50 -17.90 -7.52
N LEU A 190 -19.27 -17.43 -7.60
CA LEU A 190 -18.81 -16.18 -6.96
C LEU A 190 -18.65 -15.10 -8.02
N GLY A 191 -17.63 -15.18 -8.85
CA GLY A 191 -17.33 -14.19 -9.87
C GLY A 191 -18.42 -14.06 -10.91
N GLY A 192 -19.02 -15.19 -11.36
CA GLY A 192 -20.14 -15.18 -12.29
C GLY A 192 -21.35 -14.41 -11.74
N LYS A 193 -21.76 -14.68 -10.50
CA LYS A 193 -22.88 -13.97 -9.86
C LYS A 193 -22.56 -12.51 -9.52
N LEU A 194 -21.31 -12.20 -9.17
CA LEU A 194 -20.89 -10.81 -9.03
C LEU A 194 -20.97 -10.06 -10.37
N ALA A 195 -20.57 -10.71 -11.47
CA ALA A 195 -20.67 -10.13 -12.80
C ALA A 195 -22.13 -9.96 -13.26
N GLU A 196 -23.02 -10.90 -12.94
CA GLU A 196 -24.47 -10.76 -13.20
C GLU A 196 -25.07 -9.56 -12.47
N LYS A 197 -24.62 -9.32 -11.21
CA LYS A 197 -25.15 -8.24 -10.38
C LYS A 197 -24.56 -6.87 -10.71
N PHE A 198 -23.23 -6.78 -10.91
CA PHE A 198 -22.50 -5.53 -11.02
C PHE A 198 -21.93 -5.24 -12.42
N GLY A 199 -22.23 -6.10 -13.39
CA GLY A 199 -21.59 -6.02 -14.71
C GLY A 199 -20.16 -6.58 -14.69
N VAL A 200 -19.34 -6.13 -15.63
CA VAL A 200 -17.97 -6.62 -15.79
C VAL A 200 -17.14 -6.36 -14.55
N ILE A 201 -16.61 -7.43 -13.94
CA ILE A 201 -15.68 -7.33 -12.80
C ILE A 201 -14.36 -6.70 -13.28
N ASN A 202 -13.89 -5.74 -12.51
CA ASN A 202 -12.59 -5.13 -12.72
C ASN A 202 -11.51 -5.97 -12.03
N ASP A 203 -10.64 -6.63 -12.81
CA ASP A 203 -9.50 -7.40 -12.29
C ASP A 203 -8.37 -6.45 -11.88
N CYS A 204 -8.27 -6.17 -10.59
CA CYS A 204 -7.23 -5.35 -9.98
C CYS A 204 -6.02 -6.18 -9.52
N THR A 205 -5.64 -7.22 -10.22
CA THR A 205 -4.37 -7.93 -10.00
C THR A 205 -3.24 -7.30 -10.83
N SER A 206 -1.99 -7.49 -10.38
CA SER A 206 -0.83 -7.02 -11.15
C SER A 206 -0.74 -7.77 -12.48
N GLU A 207 -0.43 -7.03 -13.55
CA GLU A 207 -0.16 -7.63 -14.86
C GLU A 207 1.08 -8.52 -14.83
N ASN A 208 1.11 -9.51 -15.72
CA ASN A 208 2.37 -10.12 -16.13
C ASN A 208 3.06 -9.14 -17.10
N ILE A 209 4.34 -8.89 -16.85
CA ILE A 209 5.18 -7.91 -17.58
C ILE A 209 5.31 -8.26 -19.08
N ASP A 210 4.93 -9.47 -19.48
CA ASP A 210 5.11 -10.01 -20.84
C ASP A 210 4.07 -9.54 -21.87
N ASN A 211 3.08 -8.77 -21.50
CA ASN A 211 2.10 -8.25 -22.46
C ASN A 211 2.52 -6.85 -22.92
N GLU A 212 3.08 -6.77 -24.14
CA GLU A 212 3.26 -5.51 -24.85
C GLU A 212 1.91 -4.80 -24.98
N ARG A 213 1.80 -3.64 -24.35
CA ARG A 213 0.60 -2.80 -24.46
C ARG A 213 0.80 -1.72 -25.48
N PRO A 214 -0.25 -1.36 -26.25
CA PRO A 214 -0.25 -0.14 -27.02
C PRO A 214 0.00 1.08 -26.11
N ASP A 215 0.84 2.01 -26.54
CA ASP A 215 1.24 3.19 -25.74
C ASP A 215 0.07 4.05 -25.24
N ASN A 216 -1.11 3.97 -25.85
CA ASN A 216 -2.32 4.72 -25.52
C ASN A 216 -3.42 3.87 -24.87
N ALA A 217 -3.15 2.63 -24.49
CA ALA A 217 -4.16 1.81 -23.82
C ALA A 217 -4.49 2.41 -22.43
N PRO A 218 -5.78 2.50 -22.06
CA PRO A 218 -6.15 2.96 -20.73
C PRO A 218 -5.52 2.04 -19.67
N PRO A 219 -5.11 2.61 -18.50
CA PRO A 219 -4.51 1.82 -17.45
C PRO A 219 -5.47 0.70 -17.04
N GLN A 220 -5.09 -0.55 -17.30
CA GLN A 220 -5.82 -1.71 -16.80
C GLN A 220 -5.44 -1.96 -15.32
N ASN A 221 -6.22 -2.77 -14.64
CA ASN A 221 -5.96 -3.25 -13.29
C ASN A 221 -5.90 -2.14 -12.22
N ARG A 222 -6.47 -0.97 -12.51
CA ARG A 222 -6.67 0.09 -11.51
C ARG A 222 -8.07 -0.01 -10.93
N PHE A 223 -8.16 0.35 -9.66
CA PHE A 223 -9.44 0.46 -8.96
C PHE A 223 -10.35 1.49 -9.65
N ASP A 224 -11.63 1.12 -9.77
CA ASP A 224 -12.68 1.95 -10.37
C ASP A 224 -13.89 1.96 -9.42
N ASN A 225 -14.31 3.16 -9.00
CA ASN A 225 -15.46 3.29 -8.11
C ASN A 225 -16.81 2.89 -8.76
N GLU A 226 -16.89 2.84 -10.09
CA GLU A 226 -18.11 2.48 -10.82
C GLU A 226 -18.25 0.97 -11.04
N ARG A 227 -17.24 0.17 -10.67
CA ARG A 227 -17.19 -1.28 -10.94
C ARG A 227 -16.97 -2.09 -9.68
N CYS A 228 -17.39 -3.36 -9.70
CA CYS A 228 -16.94 -4.32 -8.71
C CYS A 228 -15.46 -4.66 -8.95
N ASN A 229 -14.60 -4.36 -7.99
CA ASN A 229 -13.17 -4.60 -8.09
C ASN A 229 -12.77 -5.83 -7.30
N ILE A 230 -12.00 -6.71 -7.92
CA ILE A 230 -11.39 -7.87 -7.24
C ILE A 230 -9.91 -7.88 -7.56
N GLY A 231 -9.05 -7.86 -6.54
CA GLY A 231 -7.60 -7.85 -6.81
C GLY A 231 -6.71 -7.71 -5.59
N THR A 232 -5.46 -7.33 -5.85
CA THR A 232 -4.40 -7.24 -4.83
C THR A 232 -3.75 -5.87 -4.73
N ASN A 233 -4.03 -4.97 -5.68
CA ASN A 233 -3.24 -3.75 -5.88
C ASN A 233 -3.89 -2.47 -5.32
N PHE A 234 -5.07 -2.56 -4.70
CA PHE A 234 -5.77 -1.39 -4.14
C PHE A 234 -5.83 -1.37 -2.61
N LYS A 235 -4.86 -1.99 -1.94
CA LYS A 235 -4.66 -1.88 -0.48
C LYS A 235 -4.14 -0.52 -0.02
N SER A 236 -3.55 0.25 -0.93
CA SER A 236 -3.05 1.61 -0.70
C SER A 236 -3.31 2.49 -1.93
N GLY A 237 -3.28 3.82 -1.76
CA GLY A 237 -3.40 4.78 -2.87
C GLY A 237 -4.80 4.94 -3.49
N VAL A 238 -5.85 4.35 -2.92
CA VAL A 238 -7.22 4.39 -3.45
C VAL A 238 -8.17 5.00 -2.43
N SER A 239 -9.27 5.57 -2.89
CA SER A 239 -10.40 5.99 -2.05
C SER A 239 -11.67 5.33 -2.57
N ILE A 240 -12.30 4.51 -1.74
CA ILE A 240 -13.57 3.88 -2.02
C ILE A 240 -14.67 4.82 -1.56
N THR A 241 -15.42 5.37 -2.50
CA THR A 241 -16.46 6.38 -2.24
C THR A 241 -17.88 5.88 -2.54
N LYS A 242 -18.02 4.59 -2.81
CA LYS A 242 -19.31 3.95 -3.09
C LYS A 242 -20.25 4.04 -1.89
N GLU A 243 -21.51 4.33 -2.15
CA GLU A 243 -22.57 4.24 -1.15
C GLU A 243 -23.00 2.78 -0.95
N ASP A 244 -23.56 2.47 0.20
CA ASP A 244 -24.03 1.11 0.58
C ASP A 244 -23.02 0.02 0.23
N HIS A 245 -21.78 0.24 0.65
CA HIS A 245 -20.63 -0.56 0.24
C HIS A 245 -20.22 -1.59 1.29
N ALA A 246 -19.86 -2.77 0.81
CA ALA A 246 -19.21 -3.83 1.58
C ALA A 246 -17.79 -4.07 1.03
N PHE A 247 -16.79 -3.78 1.82
CA PHE A 247 -15.40 -4.03 1.49
C PHE A 247 -14.94 -5.35 2.10
N VAL A 248 -14.63 -6.33 1.27
CA VAL A 248 -14.15 -7.65 1.69
C VAL A 248 -12.64 -7.71 1.58
N ILE A 249 -11.97 -8.02 2.68
CA ILE A 249 -10.51 -8.18 2.75
C ILE A 249 -10.21 -9.64 3.08
N ILE A 250 -9.57 -10.37 2.16
CA ILE A 250 -9.18 -11.76 2.35
C ILE A 250 -7.68 -11.79 2.68
N MET A 251 -7.38 -12.07 3.94
CA MET A 251 -6.04 -12.14 4.47
C MET A 251 -5.27 -13.38 3.98
N PRO A 252 -3.94 -13.44 4.13
CA PRO A 252 -3.18 -14.63 3.86
C PRO A 252 -3.67 -15.82 4.71
N SER A 253 -3.77 -17.00 4.13
CA SER A 253 -4.07 -18.24 4.86
C SER A 253 -2.84 -18.72 5.64
N ARG A 254 -3.01 -19.64 6.60
CA ARG A 254 -1.91 -20.24 7.37
C ARG A 254 -0.83 -20.86 6.49
N HIS A 255 -1.20 -21.54 5.41
CA HIS A 255 -0.25 -22.07 4.43
C HIS A 255 0.68 -21.01 3.85
N THR A 256 0.15 -19.82 3.62
CA THR A 256 0.90 -18.69 3.05
C THR A 256 1.81 -18.06 4.09
N ILE A 257 1.34 -17.96 5.35
CA ILE A 257 2.11 -17.38 6.48
C ILE A 257 3.40 -18.16 6.69
N GLY A 258 3.36 -19.48 6.65
CA GLY A 258 4.54 -20.35 6.84
C GLY A 258 5.64 -20.13 5.78
N LYS A 259 5.31 -19.53 4.62
CA LYS A 259 6.27 -19.19 3.57
C LYS A 259 6.90 -17.81 3.77
N PHE A 260 6.22 -16.91 4.44
CA PHE A 260 6.77 -15.60 4.82
C PHE A 260 7.53 -15.76 6.13
N LYS A 261 8.81 -16.10 6.05
CA LYS A 261 9.71 -16.16 7.22
C LYS A 261 9.88 -14.81 7.93
N ASN A 262 9.17 -13.80 7.51
CA ASN A 262 9.16 -12.49 8.12
C ASN A 262 8.16 -12.49 9.28
N ASN A 263 8.51 -11.84 10.36
CA ASN A 263 7.82 -11.75 11.64
C ASN A 263 6.41 -11.09 11.60
N TYR A 264 5.77 -11.03 10.45
CA TYR A 264 4.51 -10.30 10.29
C TYR A 264 3.25 -11.18 10.42
N GLY A 265 3.42 -12.48 10.64
CA GLY A 265 2.29 -13.39 10.83
C GLY A 265 1.28 -13.33 9.69
N ILE A 266 0.00 -13.26 10.04
CA ILE A 266 -1.11 -13.15 9.07
C ILE A 266 -1.13 -11.81 8.32
N PHE A 267 -0.40 -10.81 8.82
CA PHE A 267 -0.32 -9.48 8.23
C PHE A 267 0.98 -9.36 7.43
N SER A 268 1.02 -9.94 6.24
CA SER A 268 2.24 -10.01 5.41
C SER A 268 2.87 -8.65 5.05
N GLY A 269 2.15 -7.56 5.25
CA GLY A 269 2.67 -6.19 5.16
C GLY A 269 2.71 -5.48 6.51
N GLY A 270 2.55 -6.23 7.61
CA GLY A 270 2.37 -5.69 8.96
C GLY A 270 0.96 -5.15 9.22
N VAL A 271 0.67 -4.87 10.49
CA VAL A 271 -0.63 -4.35 10.93
C VAL A 271 -0.97 -3.02 10.22
N ASN A 272 0.02 -2.16 10.00
CA ASN A 272 -0.18 -0.88 9.32
C ASN A 272 -0.77 -1.04 7.93
N SER A 273 -0.35 -2.06 7.17
CA SER A 273 -0.90 -2.36 5.84
C SER A 273 -2.39 -2.72 5.91
N VAL A 274 -2.81 -3.41 6.97
CA VAL A 274 -4.23 -3.74 7.18
C VAL A 274 -5.03 -2.49 7.58
N ILE A 275 -4.51 -1.70 8.51
CA ILE A 275 -5.13 -0.43 8.92
C ILE A 275 -5.33 0.49 7.70
N GLN A 276 -4.34 0.55 6.82
CA GLN A 276 -4.46 1.32 5.58
C GLN A 276 -5.52 0.77 4.65
N ALA A 277 -5.60 -0.55 4.48
CA ALA A 277 -6.65 -1.18 3.68
C ALA A 277 -8.04 -0.84 4.25
N LEU A 278 -8.21 -0.92 5.58
CA LEU A 278 -9.46 -0.52 6.25
C LEU A 278 -9.82 0.95 5.99
N ALA A 279 -8.81 1.82 5.98
CA ALA A 279 -8.99 3.25 5.76
C ALA A 279 -9.33 3.62 4.30
N ARG A 280 -9.31 2.67 3.35
CA ARG A 280 -9.71 2.93 1.95
C ARG A 280 -11.18 3.27 1.82
N GLN A 281 -12.04 2.67 2.64
CA GLN A 281 -13.46 2.98 2.63
C GLN A 281 -13.73 4.34 3.26
N ARG A 282 -14.23 5.27 2.45
CA ARG A 282 -14.48 6.66 2.84
C ARG A 282 -15.93 6.94 3.19
N THR A 283 -16.84 6.07 2.78
CA THR A 283 -18.28 6.13 3.08
C THR A 283 -18.64 5.15 4.18
N LYS A 284 -19.79 5.34 4.81
CA LYS A 284 -20.32 4.38 5.76
C LYS A 284 -20.72 3.09 5.04
N GLY A 285 -20.35 1.95 5.61
CA GLY A 285 -20.68 0.65 5.02
C GLY A 285 -20.27 -0.50 5.93
N GLU A 286 -19.90 -1.61 5.32
CA GLU A 286 -19.40 -2.80 6.03
C GLU A 286 -17.99 -3.13 5.56
N ILE A 287 -17.16 -3.59 6.48
CA ILE A 287 -15.83 -4.11 6.19
C ILE A 287 -15.78 -5.53 6.72
N HIS A 288 -15.62 -6.49 5.83
CA HIS A 288 -15.50 -7.91 6.14
C HIS A 288 -14.03 -8.32 6.05
N ILE A 289 -13.47 -8.86 7.12
CA ILE A 289 -12.12 -9.43 7.09
C ILE A 289 -12.23 -10.94 7.24
N ILE A 290 -11.73 -11.66 6.23
CA ILE A 290 -11.61 -13.12 6.28
C ILE A 290 -10.17 -13.45 6.62
N LEU A 291 -9.96 -14.12 7.74
CA LEU A 291 -8.64 -14.39 8.30
C LEU A 291 -8.57 -15.79 8.94
N PRO A 292 -7.35 -16.37 9.05
CA PRO A 292 -7.18 -17.62 9.75
C PRO A 292 -7.65 -17.51 11.20
N LYS A 293 -8.34 -18.52 11.71
CA LYS A 293 -8.66 -18.60 13.13
C LYS A 293 -7.34 -18.58 13.92
N PRO A 294 -7.18 -17.69 14.92
CA PRO A 294 -5.98 -17.66 15.73
C PRO A 294 -5.80 -18.99 16.47
N ASP A 295 -4.55 -19.38 16.66
CA ASP A 295 -4.25 -20.53 17.52
C ASP A 295 -4.58 -20.18 18.98
N PRO A 296 -5.00 -21.15 19.78
CA PRO A 296 -5.12 -20.93 21.21
C PRO A 296 -3.82 -20.37 21.77
N PHE A 297 -3.93 -19.27 22.48
CA PHE A 297 -2.75 -18.62 23.05
C PHE A 297 -2.46 -19.24 24.43
N GLU A 298 -1.28 -19.84 24.58
CA GLU A 298 -0.81 -20.36 25.85
C GLU A 298 0.02 -19.29 26.55
N TYR A 299 -0.57 -18.64 27.57
CA TYR A 299 0.10 -17.60 28.35
C TYR A 299 1.41 -18.06 28.99
N GLU A 300 1.56 -19.35 29.23
CA GLU A 300 2.79 -19.95 29.78
C GLU A 300 3.93 -20.01 28.78
N SER A 301 3.61 -19.91 27.48
CA SER A 301 4.60 -19.97 26.40
C SER A 301 5.11 -18.59 25.94
N LEU A 302 4.84 -17.52 26.71
CA LEU A 302 5.36 -16.19 26.40
C LEU A 302 6.89 -16.20 26.35
N PRO A 303 7.49 -15.46 25.39
CA PRO A 303 8.93 -15.39 25.27
C PRO A 303 9.59 -14.97 26.61
N ARG A 304 10.61 -15.71 27.03
CA ARG A 304 11.35 -15.44 28.29
C ARG A 304 12.02 -14.07 28.31
N ILE A 305 12.14 -13.41 27.13
CA ILE A 305 12.68 -12.07 26.99
C ILE A 305 11.72 -10.97 27.44
N PHE A 306 10.43 -11.29 27.64
CA PHE A 306 9.48 -10.30 28.13
C PHE A 306 9.74 -10.02 29.62
N THR A 307 9.75 -8.73 29.97
CA THR A 307 9.75 -8.30 31.37
C THR A 307 8.42 -8.64 32.02
N GLU A 308 8.38 -8.73 33.34
CA GLU A 308 7.13 -8.98 34.08
C GLU A 308 6.05 -7.95 33.75
N GLU A 309 6.43 -6.70 33.55
CA GLU A 309 5.52 -5.63 33.18
C GLU A 309 4.97 -5.85 31.77
N GLN A 310 5.78 -6.22 30.81
CA GLN A 310 5.34 -6.55 29.45
C GLN A 310 4.37 -7.74 29.44
N VAL A 311 4.66 -8.77 30.24
CA VAL A 311 3.76 -9.93 30.44
C VAL A 311 2.43 -9.46 31.04
N ARG A 312 2.46 -8.61 32.05
CA ARG A 312 1.26 -8.08 32.70
C ARG A 312 0.42 -7.25 31.74
N VAL A 313 1.04 -6.34 30.98
CA VAL A 313 0.37 -5.51 29.97
C VAL A 313 -0.23 -6.39 28.88
N PHE A 314 0.53 -7.39 28.41
CA PHE A 314 0.05 -8.33 27.40
C PHE A 314 -1.19 -9.09 27.89
N LYS A 315 -1.14 -9.70 29.08
CA LYS A 315 -2.27 -10.44 29.69
C LYS A 315 -3.51 -9.55 29.90
N LYS A 316 -3.32 -8.25 30.17
CA LYS A 316 -4.43 -7.30 30.35
C LYS A 316 -5.12 -6.96 29.04
N ASN A 317 -4.38 -6.92 27.93
CA ASN A 317 -4.86 -6.41 26.64
C ASN A 317 -5.23 -7.50 25.63
N TYR A 318 -4.84 -8.75 25.89
CA TYR A 318 -5.18 -9.90 25.09
C TYR A 318 -6.45 -10.58 25.62
#